data_fcf229ba29f45818a93b13164737c9ca
#
_entry.id   fcf229ba29f45818a93b13164737c9ca
#
_cell.length_a   1.000
_cell.length_b   1.000
_cell.length_c   1.000
_cell.angle_alpha   90.00
_cell.angle_beta   90.00
_cell.angle_gamma   90.00
#
_symmetry.space_group_name_H-M   'P 1'
#
loop_
_entity.id
_entity.type
_entity.pdbx_description
1 polymer ?
#
loop_
_entity_poly.entity_id
_entity_poly.type
_entity_poly.pdbx_seq_one_letter_code
_entity_poly.pdbx_strand_id
1 'polypeptide(L)'
;MTNKYIRLNKLALLAVAALGAMASCDDIDEVDRITSGKAETVVIAPDTLTVEFGGETFTYVDEHKLLIEDFTGWNCVNCPTLAEFLTTQITNSYPSVLVSLHMNTNSFSARHRDGYNCASADSIADYIYGSAVASQLPLPSVAIDQTANEAGDILGSDQKMLSKLALSRFTACNIDKTAPQAGIGINVSNQGNGKFGISTYVKYNGPCNLKLWLIEEELRSSRQNSSSGYLKDYLNHGILRMVINGAYTGDDLTLNGDGEVVAHHTLNIADKMEGDKGWNPVNCRVVAILTDPATRQVINCNEVELAH
;
A
#
# COMPACT_ATOMS: atom_id res chain seq x y z
N MET A 1 -9.73 -17.34 28.06
CA MET A 1 -8.59 -16.42 28.24
C MET A 1 -9.11 -15.02 28.04
N THR A 2 -8.98 -14.16 29.04
CA THR A 2 -9.55 -12.81 29.01
C THR A 2 -8.61 -11.88 28.27
N ASN A 3 -8.99 -11.47 27.05
CA ASN A 3 -8.29 -10.44 26.29
C ASN A 3 -8.43 -9.11 27.02
N LYS A 4 -7.33 -8.54 27.51
CA LYS A 4 -7.30 -7.18 28.03
C LYS A 4 -6.91 -6.21 26.90
N TYR A 5 -7.89 -5.53 26.36
CA TYR A 5 -7.65 -4.33 25.53
C TYR A 5 -7.23 -3.17 26.44
N ILE A 6 -6.01 -2.71 26.30
CA ILE A 6 -5.58 -1.47 26.94
C ILE A 6 -5.81 -0.34 25.93
N ARG A 7 -6.93 0.35 26.05
CA ARG A 7 -7.12 1.65 25.39
C ARG A 7 -6.29 2.66 26.17
N LEU A 8 -5.24 3.19 25.56
CA LEU A 8 -4.58 4.38 26.07
C LEU A 8 -5.55 5.55 25.96
N ASN A 9 -5.99 6.04 27.12
CA ASN A 9 -6.99 7.07 27.26
C ASN A 9 -6.61 8.35 26.50
N LYS A 10 -7.60 8.92 25.82
CA LYS A 10 -7.64 10.25 25.20
C LYS A 10 -7.52 11.40 26.22
N LEU A 11 -6.52 11.40 27.06
CA LEU A 11 -6.30 12.45 28.06
C LEU A 11 -4.83 12.81 28.12
N ALA A 12 -4.36 13.55 27.14
CA ALA A 12 -3.25 14.49 27.30
C ALA A 12 -2.89 15.08 25.93
N LEU A 13 -3.55 16.11 25.50
CA LEU A 13 -2.95 17.25 24.81
C LEU A 13 -4.02 18.29 24.43
N LEU A 14 -4.74 18.72 25.44
CA LEU A 14 -5.43 19.99 25.41
C LEU A 14 -4.69 20.91 26.38
N ALA A 15 -3.58 21.41 25.92
CA ALA A 15 -2.93 22.52 26.62
C ALA A 15 -2.17 23.35 25.59
N VAL A 16 -2.56 24.60 25.54
CA VAL A 16 -1.78 25.75 25.12
C VAL A 16 -1.88 26.16 23.66
N ALA A 17 -2.88 26.95 23.36
CA ALA A 17 -2.69 28.17 22.56
C ALA A 17 -3.76 29.19 22.91
N ALA A 18 -3.65 29.74 24.09
CA ALA A 18 -4.32 31.01 24.45
C ALA A 18 -3.24 31.92 24.95
N LEU A 19 -2.65 32.74 24.08
CA LEU A 19 -1.97 33.98 24.44
C LEU A 19 -1.67 34.78 23.18
N GLY A 20 -2.30 35.95 23.07
CA GLY A 20 -1.84 36.97 22.13
C GLY A 20 -2.90 37.63 21.26
N ALA A 21 -4.01 38.06 21.87
CA ALA A 21 -4.79 39.12 21.27
C ALA A 21 -4.36 40.45 21.91
N MET A 22 -3.50 41.17 21.24
CA MET A 22 -3.32 42.61 21.47
C MET A 22 -3.76 43.32 20.19
N ALA A 23 -4.74 44.15 20.35
CA ALA A 23 -5.35 44.97 19.35
C ALA A 23 -4.35 45.95 18.72
N SER A 24 -4.35 46.01 17.40
CA SER A 24 -4.04 47.23 16.67
C SER A 24 -5.15 47.41 15.65
N CYS A 25 -5.92 48.48 15.85
CA CYS A 25 -6.85 48.99 14.87
C CYS A 25 -6.03 49.67 13.78
N ASP A 26 -6.02 49.09 12.58
CA ASP A 26 -5.77 49.81 11.35
C ASP A 26 -6.84 49.38 10.33
N ASP A 27 -7.43 50.38 9.68
CA ASP A 27 -8.46 50.23 8.67
C ASP A 27 -7.93 49.37 7.52
N ILE A 28 -8.47 48.15 7.40
CA ILE A 28 -8.20 47.25 6.27
C ILE A 28 -9.41 47.31 5.35
N ASP A 29 -9.16 47.74 4.11
CA ASP A 29 -10.14 47.78 3.04
C ASP A 29 -10.85 46.43 2.86
N GLU A 30 -12.15 46.46 2.65
CA GLU A 30 -13.05 45.29 2.58
C GLU A 30 -12.73 44.29 1.46
N VAL A 31 -11.80 44.60 0.56
CA VAL A 31 -11.43 43.76 -0.59
C VAL A 31 -10.38 42.70 -0.22
N ASP A 32 -9.63 42.90 0.86
CA ASP A 32 -8.57 41.94 1.27
C ASP A 32 -9.08 40.81 2.17
N ARG A 33 -10.39 40.73 2.45
CA ARG A 33 -10.98 39.65 3.25
C ARG A 33 -11.30 38.36 2.49
N ILE A 34 -11.02 38.29 1.22
CA ILE A 34 -11.16 37.05 0.43
C ILE A 34 -9.77 36.53 0.06
N THR A 35 -8.89 36.41 1.02
CA THR A 35 -7.69 35.62 0.89
C THR A 35 -7.77 34.39 1.77
N SER A 36 -8.10 33.26 1.10
CA SER A 36 -7.55 31.94 1.38
C SER A 36 -7.26 31.67 2.87
N GLY A 37 -8.28 31.43 3.64
CA GLY A 37 -8.13 30.55 4.77
C GLY A 37 -7.68 29.19 4.23
N LYS A 38 -6.38 28.88 4.27
CA LYS A 38 -5.94 27.50 4.23
C LYS A 38 -6.69 26.82 5.36
N ALA A 39 -7.61 25.92 5.02
CA ALA A 39 -8.09 24.97 5.99
C ALA A 39 -6.83 24.22 6.46
N GLU A 40 -6.38 24.51 7.67
CA GLU A 40 -5.42 23.65 8.33
C GLU A 40 -6.14 22.33 8.51
N THR A 41 -5.82 21.37 7.68
CA THR A 41 -6.23 19.98 7.87
C THR A 41 -5.54 19.54 9.15
N VAL A 42 -6.27 19.52 10.25
CA VAL A 42 -5.78 18.91 11.49
C VAL A 42 -5.75 17.42 11.21
N VAL A 43 -4.60 16.90 10.86
CA VAL A 43 -4.36 15.46 10.79
C VAL A 43 -4.42 14.97 12.22
N ILE A 44 -5.55 14.41 12.62
CA ILE A 44 -5.66 13.64 13.86
C ILE A 44 -4.87 12.37 13.59
N ALA A 45 -3.78 12.18 14.32
CA ALA A 45 -3.03 10.92 14.23
C ALA A 45 -4.00 9.76 14.55
N PRO A 46 -4.04 8.70 13.71
CA PRO A 46 -4.93 7.57 13.94
C PRO A 46 -4.62 6.91 15.28
N ASP A 47 -5.64 6.39 15.97
CA ASP A 47 -5.48 5.68 17.24
C ASP A 47 -4.65 4.41 17.01
N THR A 48 -3.47 4.34 17.61
CA THR A 48 -2.65 3.14 17.62
C THR A 48 -3.16 2.18 18.67
N LEU A 49 -3.46 0.95 18.27
CA LEU A 49 -3.92 -0.12 19.14
C LEU A 49 -2.79 -1.13 19.37
N THR A 50 -2.71 -1.61 20.61
CA THR A 50 -1.80 -2.68 21.00
C THR A 50 -2.61 -3.85 21.52
N VAL A 51 -2.33 -5.06 21.02
CA VAL A 51 -3.00 -6.29 21.42
C VAL A 51 -1.96 -7.36 21.77
N GLU A 52 -2.24 -8.13 22.81
CA GLU A 52 -1.47 -9.35 23.13
C GLU A 52 -2.28 -10.57 22.69
N PHE A 53 -1.73 -11.37 21.80
CA PHE A 53 -2.37 -12.58 21.28
C PHE A 53 -1.34 -13.70 21.08
N GLY A 54 -1.64 -14.90 21.58
CA GLY A 54 -0.76 -16.05 21.45
C GLY A 54 0.62 -15.93 22.10
N GLY A 55 0.83 -14.95 22.98
CA GLY A 55 2.13 -14.66 23.61
C GLY A 55 2.98 -13.64 22.83
N GLU A 56 2.45 -13.08 21.77
CA GLU A 56 3.07 -12.00 21.01
C GLU A 56 2.28 -10.69 21.20
N THR A 57 2.99 -9.56 21.16
CA THR A 57 2.39 -8.22 21.21
C THR A 57 2.36 -7.65 19.79
N PHE A 58 1.18 -7.26 19.32
CA PHE A 58 1.00 -6.63 18.02
C PHE A 58 0.56 -5.17 18.18
N THR A 59 1.09 -4.31 17.33
CA THR A 59 0.68 -2.90 17.25
C THR A 59 0.18 -2.63 15.84
N TYR A 60 -0.96 -1.96 15.74
CA TYR A 60 -1.54 -1.55 14.47
C TYR A 60 -2.32 -0.25 14.62
N VAL A 61 -2.54 0.40 13.50
CA VAL A 61 -3.33 1.63 13.44
C VAL A 61 -4.77 1.28 13.10
N ASP A 62 -5.72 1.88 13.84
CA ASP A 62 -7.16 1.65 13.64
C ASP A 62 -7.68 2.56 12.52
N GLU A 63 -7.17 2.32 11.30
CA GLU A 63 -7.58 3.04 10.09
C GLU A 63 -7.62 2.10 8.88
N HIS A 64 -8.38 2.48 7.87
CA HIS A 64 -8.34 1.81 6.57
C HIS A 64 -7.18 2.37 5.76
N LYS A 65 -6.28 1.49 5.28
CA LYS A 65 -5.25 1.82 4.32
C LYS A 65 -5.64 1.32 2.94
N LEU A 66 -5.52 2.17 1.94
CA LEU A 66 -5.75 1.80 0.55
C LEU A 66 -4.60 0.93 0.04
N LEU A 67 -4.90 -0.19 -0.58
CA LEU A 67 -3.93 -0.87 -1.44
C LEU A 67 -3.97 -0.25 -2.83
N ILE A 68 -2.82 0.25 -3.28
CA ILE A 68 -2.64 0.81 -4.62
C ILE A 68 -1.68 -0.10 -5.38
N GLU A 69 -2.17 -0.77 -6.41
CA GLU A 69 -1.42 -1.67 -7.27
C GLU A 69 -1.13 -0.97 -8.60
N ASP A 70 0.13 -0.51 -8.79
CA ASP A 70 0.59 0.18 -10.01
C ASP A 70 1.23 -0.84 -10.96
N PHE A 71 0.49 -1.25 -11.99
CA PHE A 71 1.01 -2.11 -13.06
C PHE A 71 1.82 -1.28 -14.04
N THR A 72 3.12 -1.55 -14.09
CA THR A 72 4.12 -0.67 -14.69
C THR A 72 5.17 -1.43 -15.51
N GLY A 73 6.05 -0.69 -16.17
CA GLY A 73 7.16 -1.26 -16.92
C GLY A 73 8.20 -0.24 -17.35
N TRP A 74 9.46 -0.68 -17.46
CA TRP A 74 10.60 0.19 -17.78
C TRP A 74 10.51 0.90 -19.14
N ASN A 75 9.81 0.32 -20.11
CA ASN A 75 9.65 0.88 -21.46
C ASN A 75 8.30 1.60 -21.65
N CYS A 76 7.54 1.76 -20.60
CA CYS A 76 6.26 2.47 -20.61
C CYS A 76 6.51 3.96 -20.45
N VAL A 77 6.16 4.74 -21.48
CA VAL A 77 6.43 6.19 -21.57
C VAL A 77 5.67 6.99 -20.52
N ASN A 78 4.47 6.57 -20.19
CA ASN A 78 3.57 7.28 -19.29
C ASN A 78 3.65 6.79 -17.82
N CYS A 79 4.32 5.66 -17.57
CA CYS A 79 4.40 5.08 -16.23
C CYS A 79 5.07 6.02 -15.21
N PRO A 80 6.17 6.74 -15.53
CA PRO A 80 6.75 7.68 -14.56
C PRO A 80 5.79 8.81 -14.13
N THR A 81 4.96 9.30 -15.04
CA THR A 81 3.98 10.36 -14.72
C THR A 81 2.90 9.86 -13.76
N LEU A 82 2.44 8.61 -13.96
CA LEU A 82 1.49 8.01 -13.03
C LEU A 82 2.14 7.73 -11.67
N ALA A 83 3.33 7.14 -11.64
CA ALA A 83 4.06 6.87 -10.40
C ALA A 83 4.29 8.14 -9.58
N GLU A 84 4.69 9.25 -10.22
CA GLU A 84 4.81 10.56 -9.57
C GLU A 84 3.46 11.04 -8.99
N PHE A 85 2.37 10.90 -9.74
CA PHE A 85 1.03 11.26 -9.26
C PHE A 85 0.61 10.42 -8.04
N LEU A 86 0.84 9.10 -8.09
CA LEU A 86 0.51 8.21 -6.98
C LEU A 86 1.31 8.57 -5.72
N THR A 87 2.62 8.75 -5.86
CA THR A 87 3.51 9.03 -4.72
C THR A 87 3.36 10.44 -4.16
N THR A 88 3.04 11.46 -4.98
CA THR A 88 2.99 12.85 -4.51
C THR A 88 1.60 13.33 -4.17
N GLN A 89 0.55 12.76 -4.77
CA GLN A 89 -0.81 13.22 -4.57
C GLN A 89 -1.63 12.23 -3.75
N ILE A 90 -1.54 10.93 -4.06
CA ILE A 90 -2.42 9.93 -3.45
C ILE A 90 -1.88 9.49 -2.10
N THR A 91 -0.64 9.02 -2.02
CA THR A 91 -0.07 8.55 -0.75
C THR A 91 0.11 9.67 0.28
N ASN A 92 0.21 10.94 -0.16
CA ASN A 92 0.23 12.09 0.75
C ASN A 92 -1.19 12.52 1.22
N SER A 93 -2.22 12.08 0.54
CA SER A 93 -3.61 12.48 0.86
C SER A 93 -4.40 11.40 1.57
N TYR A 94 -3.98 10.14 1.41
CA TYR A 94 -4.69 8.98 1.95
C TYR A 94 -3.70 7.99 2.59
N PRO A 95 -4.01 7.44 3.77
CA PRO A 95 -3.31 6.28 4.31
C PRO A 95 -3.32 5.16 3.26
N SER A 96 -2.15 4.71 2.83
CA SER A 96 -2.08 3.76 1.71
C SER A 96 -0.78 2.98 1.69
N VAL A 97 -0.84 1.81 1.06
CA VAL A 97 0.32 1.00 0.67
C VAL A 97 0.38 0.99 -0.86
N LEU A 98 1.49 1.47 -1.42
CA LEU A 98 1.73 1.47 -2.86
C LEU A 98 2.64 0.31 -3.24
N VAL A 99 2.17 -0.52 -4.18
CA VAL A 99 2.93 -1.64 -4.73
C VAL A 99 3.09 -1.48 -6.23
N SER A 100 4.33 -1.36 -6.70
CA SER A 100 4.68 -1.28 -8.11
C SER A 100 4.91 -2.67 -8.69
N LEU A 101 4.07 -3.05 -9.63
CA LEU A 101 4.00 -4.37 -10.25
C LEU A 101 4.69 -4.33 -11.63
N HIS A 102 6.01 -4.57 -11.65
CA HIS A 102 6.76 -4.64 -12.90
C HIS A 102 6.44 -5.94 -13.64
N MET A 103 5.63 -5.82 -14.68
CA MET A 103 5.10 -6.95 -15.44
C MET A 103 6.22 -7.78 -16.10
N ASN A 104 6.09 -9.10 -16.09
CA ASN A 104 7.11 -9.97 -16.64
C ASN A 104 6.89 -10.30 -18.13
N THR A 105 5.67 -10.53 -18.57
CA THR A 105 5.35 -10.89 -19.95
C THR A 105 4.89 -9.74 -20.82
N ASN A 106 4.53 -8.57 -20.21
CA ASN A 106 4.09 -7.40 -20.93
C ASN A 106 5.21 -6.78 -21.77
N SER A 107 4.94 -6.40 -23.03
CA SER A 107 5.94 -5.88 -23.98
C SER A 107 6.63 -4.59 -23.49
N PHE A 108 5.94 -3.78 -22.67
CA PHE A 108 6.50 -2.55 -22.10
C PHE A 108 7.34 -2.78 -20.85
N SER A 109 7.36 -3.99 -20.33
CA SER A 109 8.07 -4.31 -19.08
C SER A 109 9.04 -5.48 -19.23
N ALA A 110 8.77 -6.42 -20.11
CA ALA A 110 9.57 -7.62 -20.30
C ALA A 110 11.07 -7.30 -20.52
N ARG A 111 11.94 -8.16 -19.98
CA ARG A 111 13.42 -8.05 -20.11
C ARG A 111 13.99 -6.78 -19.47
N HIS A 112 13.47 -6.39 -18.32
CA HIS A 112 14.04 -5.29 -17.55
C HIS A 112 15.51 -5.58 -17.23
N ARG A 113 16.41 -4.62 -17.55
CA ARG A 113 17.86 -4.78 -17.36
C ARG A 113 18.25 -4.95 -15.91
N ASP A 114 17.56 -4.28 -15.02
CA ASP A 114 17.83 -4.27 -13.59
C ASP A 114 17.12 -5.41 -12.83
N GLY A 115 16.38 -6.26 -13.56
CA GLY A 115 15.78 -7.47 -13.00
C GLY A 115 14.59 -7.20 -12.08
N TYR A 116 13.85 -6.11 -12.29
CA TYR A 116 12.70 -5.74 -11.45
C TYR A 116 11.39 -6.42 -11.86
N ASN A 117 11.38 -7.15 -12.98
CA ASN A 117 10.23 -7.94 -13.39
C ASN A 117 9.93 -9.04 -12.37
N CYS A 118 8.68 -9.23 -12.08
CA CYS A 118 8.20 -10.27 -11.19
C CYS A 118 7.11 -11.10 -11.87
N ALA A 119 7.30 -12.43 -11.91
CA ALA A 119 6.28 -13.35 -12.45
C ALA A 119 4.98 -13.29 -11.65
N SER A 120 5.07 -12.99 -10.35
CA SER A 120 3.89 -12.80 -9.51
C SER A 120 3.07 -11.57 -9.92
N ALA A 121 3.68 -10.54 -10.51
CA ALA A 121 2.96 -9.37 -11.03
C ALA A 121 2.00 -9.77 -12.17
N ASP A 122 2.44 -10.64 -13.08
CA ASP A 122 1.58 -11.19 -14.14
C ASP A 122 0.42 -11.99 -13.55
N SER A 123 0.70 -12.86 -12.57
CA SER A 123 -0.33 -13.69 -11.92
C SER A 123 -1.35 -12.84 -11.16
N ILE A 124 -0.90 -11.75 -10.53
CA ILE A 124 -1.79 -10.80 -9.86
C ILE A 124 -2.66 -10.06 -10.88
N ALA A 125 -2.08 -9.61 -12.00
CA ALA A 125 -2.86 -8.99 -13.07
C ALA A 125 -3.91 -9.94 -13.65
N ASP A 126 -3.55 -11.21 -13.91
CA ASP A 126 -4.47 -12.23 -14.39
C ASP A 126 -5.57 -12.54 -13.37
N TYR A 127 -5.24 -12.52 -12.07
CA TYR A 127 -6.22 -12.71 -11.01
C TYR A 127 -7.22 -11.56 -10.89
N ILE A 128 -6.75 -10.32 -11.02
CA ILE A 128 -7.58 -9.11 -10.89
C ILE A 128 -8.44 -8.91 -12.14
N TYR A 129 -7.83 -8.95 -13.32
CA TYR A 129 -8.48 -8.55 -14.57
C TYR A 129 -8.98 -9.72 -15.43
N GLY A 130 -8.70 -10.95 -15.03
CA GLY A 130 -9.05 -12.17 -15.76
C GLY A 130 -7.85 -12.85 -16.41
N SER A 131 -8.00 -14.14 -16.69
CA SER A 131 -6.92 -15.00 -17.14
C SER A 131 -6.26 -14.52 -18.43
N ALA A 132 -4.93 -14.60 -18.47
CA ALA A 132 -4.06 -14.30 -19.62
C ALA A 132 -4.10 -12.83 -20.09
N VAL A 133 -4.47 -11.92 -19.20
CA VAL A 133 -4.52 -10.47 -19.49
C VAL A 133 -3.16 -9.79 -19.33
N ALA A 134 -2.27 -10.35 -18.50
CA ALA A 134 -0.99 -9.73 -18.13
C ALA A 134 -0.15 -9.24 -19.32
N SER A 135 -0.04 -10.05 -20.38
CA SER A 135 0.74 -9.67 -21.56
C SER A 135 0.11 -8.56 -22.41
N GLN A 136 -1.19 -8.32 -22.24
CA GLN A 136 -2.00 -7.38 -23.04
C GLN A 136 -2.48 -6.18 -22.20
N LEU A 137 -2.29 -6.20 -20.87
CA LEU A 137 -2.71 -5.12 -19.99
C LEU A 137 -2.08 -3.79 -20.48
N PRO A 138 -2.87 -2.77 -20.78
CA PRO A 138 -2.32 -1.47 -21.13
C PRO A 138 -1.58 -0.87 -19.93
N LEU A 139 -0.33 -0.42 -20.14
CA LEU A 139 0.46 0.23 -19.10
C LEU A 139 0.54 1.75 -19.31
N PRO A 140 0.47 2.53 -18.22
CA PRO A 140 0.23 2.12 -16.86
C PRO A 140 -1.24 1.76 -16.59
N SER A 141 -1.48 0.84 -15.67
CA SER A 141 -2.80 0.53 -15.10
C SER A 141 -2.72 0.51 -13.59
N VAL A 142 -3.81 0.84 -12.91
CA VAL A 142 -3.88 0.89 -11.44
C VAL A 142 -5.12 0.16 -10.96
N ALA A 143 -4.97 -0.64 -9.90
CA ALA A 143 -6.08 -1.09 -9.10
C ALA A 143 -6.03 -0.44 -7.70
N ILE A 144 -7.19 -0.11 -7.15
CA ILE A 144 -7.33 0.49 -5.83
C ILE A 144 -8.27 -0.38 -5.03
N ASP A 145 -7.74 -1.00 -3.97
CA ASP A 145 -8.46 -1.99 -3.15
C ASP A 145 -9.14 -3.10 -3.97
N GLN A 146 -8.71 -3.31 -5.21
CA GLN A 146 -9.36 -4.23 -6.15
C GLN A 146 -10.88 -3.99 -6.27
N THR A 147 -11.30 -2.73 -6.08
CA THR A 147 -12.72 -2.35 -6.11
C THR A 147 -13.26 -2.44 -7.54
N ALA A 148 -14.38 -3.13 -7.73
CA ALA A 148 -15.07 -3.24 -9.01
C ALA A 148 -16.22 -2.22 -9.09
N ASN A 149 -16.56 -1.80 -10.33
CA ASN A 149 -17.78 -1.05 -10.62
C ASN A 149 -19.02 -1.98 -10.63
N GLU A 150 -20.21 -1.42 -10.88
CA GLU A 150 -21.46 -2.20 -10.95
C GLU A 150 -21.46 -3.26 -12.06
N ALA A 151 -20.65 -3.09 -13.11
CA ALA A 151 -20.49 -4.08 -14.19
C ALA A 151 -19.47 -5.17 -13.85
N GLY A 152 -18.80 -5.09 -12.70
CA GLY A 152 -17.77 -6.03 -12.27
C GLY A 152 -16.37 -5.71 -12.79
N ASP A 153 -16.17 -4.59 -13.49
CA ASP A 153 -14.84 -4.17 -13.95
C ASP A 153 -14.07 -3.52 -12.80
N ILE A 154 -12.81 -3.90 -12.61
CA ILE A 154 -11.94 -3.28 -11.62
C ILE A 154 -11.69 -1.82 -12.00
N LEU A 155 -11.96 -0.92 -11.04
CA LEU A 155 -11.74 0.51 -11.24
C LEU A 155 -10.25 0.79 -11.31
N GLY A 156 -9.86 1.64 -12.27
CA GLY A 156 -8.47 2.00 -12.48
C GLY A 156 -7.77 1.28 -13.63
N SER A 157 -8.41 0.28 -14.25
CA SER A 157 -7.82 -0.54 -15.33
C SER A 157 -7.59 0.18 -16.65
N ASP A 158 -7.96 1.45 -16.81
CA ASP A 158 -7.81 2.16 -18.07
C ASP A 158 -6.73 3.27 -18.04
N GLN A 159 -6.06 3.46 -19.18
CA GLN A 159 -5.01 4.46 -19.36
C GLN A 159 -5.47 5.92 -19.15
N LYS A 160 -6.75 6.17 -18.97
CA LYS A 160 -7.28 7.53 -18.74
C LYS A 160 -6.98 8.07 -17.35
N MET A 161 -6.40 7.24 -16.48
CA MET A 161 -5.90 7.66 -15.16
C MET A 161 -4.73 8.66 -15.22
N LEU A 162 -4.12 8.86 -16.39
CA LEU A 162 -2.98 9.78 -16.56
C LEU A 162 -3.34 11.26 -16.59
N SER A 163 -4.61 11.63 -16.56
CA SER A 163 -5.05 13.01 -16.64
C SER A 163 -5.65 13.49 -15.31
N LYS A 164 -6.04 14.77 -15.25
CA LYS A 164 -6.80 15.34 -14.11
C LYS A 164 -8.10 14.57 -13.77
N LEU A 165 -8.53 13.65 -14.63
CA LEU A 165 -9.61 12.71 -14.38
C LEU A 165 -9.22 11.61 -13.38
N ALA A 166 -7.93 11.37 -13.13
CA ALA A 166 -7.47 10.39 -12.18
C ALA A 166 -8.01 10.64 -10.77
N LEU A 167 -7.95 11.89 -10.30
CA LEU A 167 -8.46 12.24 -8.97
C LEU A 167 -9.97 11.99 -8.82
N SER A 168 -10.76 12.30 -9.86
CA SER A 168 -12.21 12.04 -9.85
C SER A 168 -12.54 10.55 -9.87
N ARG A 169 -11.67 9.72 -10.45
CA ARG A 169 -11.83 8.26 -10.42
C ARG A 169 -11.44 7.67 -9.07
N PHE A 170 -10.42 8.22 -8.42
CA PHE A 170 -10.10 7.88 -7.05
C PHE A 170 -11.27 8.17 -6.12
N THR A 171 -11.91 9.33 -6.22
CA THR A 171 -13.13 9.63 -5.46
C THR A 171 -14.31 8.72 -5.83
N ALA A 172 -14.43 8.30 -7.09
CA ALA A 172 -15.45 7.35 -7.52
C ALA A 172 -15.22 5.91 -6.99
N CYS A 173 -14.00 5.58 -6.57
CA CYS A 173 -13.69 4.31 -5.91
C CYS A 173 -14.15 4.24 -4.45
N ASN A 174 -14.93 5.21 -3.97
CA ASN A 174 -15.44 5.26 -2.59
C ASN A 174 -14.32 5.22 -1.55
N ILE A 175 -13.30 6.06 -1.75
CA ILE A 175 -12.12 6.14 -0.89
C ILE A 175 -12.47 6.64 0.53
N ASP A 176 -13.65 7.21 0.74
CA ASP A 176 -14.19 7.58 2.05
C ASP A 176 -14.53 6.37 2.95
N LYS A 177 -13.67 5.36 2.94
CA LYS A 177 -13.73 4.31 3.96
C LYS A 177 -13.13 4.86 5.26
N THR A 178 -13.91 5.70 5.94
CA THR A 178 -13.50 6.39 7.15
C THR A 178 -13.40 5.50 8.39
N ALA A 179 -13.92 4.26 8.33
CA ALA A 179 -13.86 3.32 9.42
C ALA A 179 -13.02 2.10 9.03
N PRO A 180 -12.08 1.67 9.87
CA PRO A 180 -11.33 0.44 9.64
C PRO A 180 -12.31 -0.73 9.64
N GLN A 181 -12.22 -1.56 8.61
CA GLN A 181 -13.03 -2.78 8.53
C GLN A 181 -12.32 -3.95 9.23
N ALA A 182 -10.98 -3.89 9.29
CA ALA A 182 -10.15 -4.93 9.89
C ALA A 182 -8.90 -4.33 10.52
N GLY A 183 -8.46 -4.88 11.64
CA GLY A 183 -7.14 -4.62 12.24
C GLY A 183 -6.09 -5.60 11.70
N ILE A 184 -4.91 -5.09 11.32
CA ILE A 184 -3.79 -5.90 10.84
C ILE A 184 -2.51 -5.46 11.55
N GLY A 185 -1.97 -6.33 12.41
CA GLY A 185 -0.67 -6.15 13.05
C GLY A 185 0.36 -7.12 12.45
N ILE A 186 1.58 -6.66 12.20
CA ILE A 186 2.64 -7.48 11.60
C ILE A 186 3.87 -7.41 12.47
N ASN A 187 4.39 -8.57 12.86
CA ASN A 187 5.70 -8.71 13.50
C ASN A 187 6.66 -9.44 12.57
N VAL A 188 7.90 -8.97 12.50
CA VAL A 188 8.98 -9.63 11.77
C VAL A 188 10.09 -9.96 12.74
N SER A 189 10.57 -11.21 12.71
CA SER A 189 11.72 -11.67 13.47
C SER A 189 12.85 -12.08 12.54
N ASN A 190 14.00 -11.42 12.65
CA ASN A 190 15.19 -11.78 11.88
C ASN A 190 15.85 -13.03 12.50
N GLN A 191 15.89 -14.12 11.74
CA GLN A 191 16.46 -15.42 12.14
C GLN A 191 17.90 -15.61 11.62
N GLY A 192 18.45 -14.58 10.99
CA GLY A 192 19.77 -14.61 10.36
C GLY A 192 19.81 -15.29 9.00
N ASN A 193 20.90 -15.04 8.26
CA ASN A 193 21.15 -15.64 6.95
C ASN A 193 20.00 -15.46 5.94
N GLY A 194 19.35 -14.29 5.91
CA GLY A 194 18.25 -14.01 4.99
C GLY A 194 16.96 -14.75 5.30
N LYS A 195 16.81 -15.29 6.53
CA LYS A 195 15.58 -15.92 7.00
C LYS A 195 14.85 -15.03 7.99
N PHE A 196 13.52 -14.96 7.84
CA PHE A 196 12.65 -14.15 8.66
C PHE A 196 11.40 -14.92 9.02
N GLY A 197 10.98 -14.83 10.29
CA GLY A 197 9.66 -15.24 10.73
C GLY A 197 8.70 -14.05 10.62
N ILE A 198 7.50 -14.28 10.15
CA ILE A 198 6.45 -13.26 10.01
C ILE A 198 5.22 -13.75 10.75
N SER A 199 4.79 -13.00 11.77
CA SER A 199 3.55 -13.22 12.47
C SER A 199 2.57 -12.11 12.13
N THR A 200 1.39 -12.46 11.61
CA THR A 200 0.36 -11.49 11.22
C THR A 200 -0.87 -11.69 12.08
N TYR A 201 -1.17 -10.72 12.93
CA TYR A 201 -2.43 -10.63 13.65
C TYR A 201 -3.50 -10.02 12.76
N VAL A 202 -4.67 -10.63 12.74
CA VAL A 202 -5.85 -10.13 12.04
C VAL A 202 -7.04 -10.11 12.99
N LYS A 203 -7.79 -9.00 12.95
CA LYS A 203 -9.10 -8.86 13.59
C LYS A 203 -10.11 -8.43 12.56
N TYR A 204 -11.11 -9.30 12.31
CA TYR A 204 -12.17 -9.06 11.33
C TYR A 204 -13.41 -9.89 11.66
N ASN A 205 -14.58 -9.46 11.19
CA ASN A 205 -15.85 -10.17 11.39
C ASN A 205 -16.41 -10.67 10.05
N GLY A 206 -15.75 -11.65 9.45
CA GLY A 206 -16.20 -12.24 8.19
C GLY A 206 -15.16 -13.19 7.60
N PRO A 207 -15.49 -13.89 6.51
CA PRO A 207 -14.52 -14.68 5.77
C PRO A 207 -13.47 -13.78 5.15
N CYS A 208 -12.20 -14.18 5.22
CA CYS A 208 -11.10 -13.40 4.66
C CYS A 208 -9.90 -14.26 4.30
N ASN A 209 -9.15 -13.79 3.31
CA ASN A 209 -7.88 -14.35 2.88
C ASN A 209 -6.76 -13.37 3.19
N LEU A 210 -5.64 -13.90 3.69
CA LEU A 210 -4.42 -13.14 3.94
C LEU A 210 -3.43 -13.35 2.80
N LYS A 211 -3.02 -12.25 2.14
CA LYS A 211 -1.91 -12.22 1.19
C LYS A 211 -0.72 -11.56 1.87
N LEU A 212 0.46 -12.11 1.67
CA LEU A 212 1.72 -11.54 2.14
C LEU A 212 2.65 -11.33 0.96
N TRP A 213 3.05 -10.07 0.75
CA TRP A 213 3.95 -9.69 -0.32
C TRP A 213 5.23 -9.09 0.24
N LEU A 214 6.34 -9.32 -0.45
CA LEU A 214 7.60 -8.63 -0.23
C LEU A 214 7.76 -7.56 -1.29
N ILE A 215 7.92 -6.32 -0.85
CA ILE A 215 8.27 -5.19 -1.71
C ILE A 215 9.66 -4.67 -1.35
N GLU A 216 10.31 -4.00 -2.28
CA GLU A 216 11.59 -3.33 -2.05
C GLU A 216 11.51 -1.88 -2.50
N GLU A 217 11.92 -0.99 -1.60
CA GLU A 217 11.90 0.46 -1.79
C GLU A 217 13.20 0.98 -2.40
N GLU A 218 13.12 2.19 -2.96
CA GLU A 218 14.28 2.98 -3.38
C GLU A 218 15.17 2.31 -4.43
N LEU A 219 14.59 1.51 -5.31
CA LEU A 219 15.31 0.85 -6.37
C LEU A 219 15.56 1.78 -7.57
N ARG A 220 16.82 1.92 -7.97
CA ARG A 220 17.20 2.78 -9.08
C ARG A 220 17.29 2.00 -10.39
N SER A 221 16.47 2.40 -11.36
CA SER A 221 16.56 1.89 -12.72
C SER A 221 17.68 2.58 -13.49
N SER A 222 18.53 1.78 -14.12
CA SER A 222 19.55 2.29 -15.06
C SER A 222 18.90 2.94 -16.29
N ARG A 223 17.66 2.62 -16.59
CA ARG A 223 16.92 3.11 -17.75
C ARG A 223 15.40 2.96 -17.55
N GLN A 224 14.71 4.09 -17.51
CA GLN A 224 13.23 4.17 -17.55
C GLN A 224 12.80 5.05 -18.72
N ASN A 225 11.88 4.59 -19.56
CA ASN A 225 11.33 5.39 -20.65
C ASN A 225 10.33 6.42 -20.11
N SER A 226 10.31 7.61 -20.72
CA SER A 226 9.38 8.69 -20.38
C SER A 226 9.04 9.54 -21.62
N SER A 227 8.11 10.47 -21.48
CA SER A 227 7.75 11.42 -22.52
C SER A 227 8.91 12.33 -22.96
N SER A 228 9.92 12.52 -22.12
CA SER A 228 11.12 13.30 -22.40
C SER A 228 12.33 12.44 -22.80
N GLY A 229 12.12 11.14 -23.04
CA GLY A 229 13.16 10.17 -23.36
C GLY A 229 13.54 9.27 -22.18
N TYR A 230 14.71 8.65 -22.27
CA TYR A 230 15.15 7.74 -21.22
C TYR A 230 15.71 8.46 -20.00
N LEU A 231 15.11 8.18 -18.85
CA LEU A 231 15.59 8.62 -17.55
C LEU A 231 16.65 7.64 -17.07
N LYS A 232 17.78 8.17 -16.61
CA LYS A 232 18.84 7.43 -15.90
C LYS A 232 18.62 7.61 -14.40
N ASP A 233 18.96 6.59 -13.64
CA ASP A 233 18.85 6.61 -12.18
C ASP A 233 17.42 6.92 -11.68
N TYR A 234 16.40 6.46 -12.46
CA TYR A 234 15.01 6.63 -12.08
C TYR A 234 14.72 5.85 -10.79
N LEU A 235 14.20 6.56 -9.79
CA LEU A 235 13.85 5.98 -8.50
C LEU A 235 12.47 5.33 -8.56
N ASN A 236 12.43 4.04 -8.27
CA ASN A 236 11.19 3.28 -8.14
C ASN A 236 10.86 3.06 -6.66
N HIS A 237 9.58 3.02 -6.33
CA HIS A 237 9.08 2.78 -5.00
C HIS A 237 8.20 1.53 -4.95
N GLY A 238 8.26 0.78 -3.84
CA GLY A 238 7.36 -0.32 -3.57
C GLY A 238 7.37 -1.44 -4.61
N ILE A 239 8.53 -1.77 -5.21
CA ILE A 239 8.60 -2.81 -6.25
C ILE A 239 8.29 -4.17 -5.65
N LEU A 240 7.28 -4.86 -6.18
CA LEU A 240 6.97 -6.24 -5.82
C LEU A 240 8.15 -7.17 -6.16
N ARG A 241 8.69 -7.86 -5.16
CA ARG A 241 9.75 -8.83 -5.32
C ARG A 241 9.23 -10.27 -5.33
N MET A 242 8.27 -10.59 -4.46
CA MET A 242 7.64 -11.91 -4.42
C MET A 242 6.35 -11.91 -3.60
N VAL A 243 5.53 -12.92 -3.81
CA VAL A 243 4.45 -13.33 -2.92
C VAL A 243 5.05 -14.31 -1.89
N ILE A 244 4.89 -14.01 -0.59
CA ILE A 244 5.55 -14.75 0.50
C ILE A 244 4.83 -16.07 0.80
N ASN A 245 3.50 -16.03 0.91
CA ASN A 245 2.69 -17.19 1.27
C ASN A 245 2.23 -18.04 0.08
N GLY A 246 2.98 -17.97 -1.04
CA GLY A 246 2.90 -18.90 -2.15
C GLY A 246 1.73 -18.73 -3.12
N ALA A 247 0.62 -18.16 -2.70
CA ALA A 247 -0.55 -17.99 -3.53
C ALA A 247 -0.93 -16.48 -3.65
N TYR A 248 -1.13 -16.00 -4.87
CA TYR A 248 -1.64 -14.65 -5.12
C TYR A 248 -3.10 -14.48 -4.65
N THR A 249 -3.82 -15.58 -4.41
CA THR A 249 -5.15 -15.59 -3.80
C THR A 249 -5.13 -15.36 -2.30
N GLY A 250 -3.99 -15.62 -1.65
CA GLY A 250 -3.83 -15.60 -0.20
C GLY A 250 -4.25 -16.90 0.48
N ASP A 251 -4.02 -16.98 1.79
CA ASP A 251 -4.40 -18.10 2.63
C ASP A 251 -5.75 -17.84 3.28
N ASP A 252 -6.63 -18.83 3.29
CA ASP A 252 -7.90 -18.76 4.02
C ASP A 252 -7.63 -18.68 5.54
N LEU A 253 -8.18 -17.67 6.20
CA LEU A 253 -8.04 -17.51 7.63
C LEU A 253 -9.22 -18.11 8.39
N THR A 254 -8.94 -18.85 9.46
CA THR A 254 -9.94 -19.32 10.41
C THR A 254 -9.88 -18.47 11.68
N LEU A 255 -10.82 -17.52 11.79
CA LEU A 255 -10.93 -16.61 12.92
C LEU A 255 -11.57 -17.31 14.13
N ASN A 256 -11.17 -16.93 15.34
CA ASN A 256 -11.80 -17.38 16.58
C ASN A 256 -13.18 -16.70 16.79
N GLY A 257 -13.86 -17.00 17.91
CA GLY A 257 -15.18 -16.43 18.24
C GLY A 257 -15.18 -14.91 18.42
N ASP A 258 -14.02 -14.29 18.63
CA ASP A 258 -13.83 -12.84 18.78
C ASP A 258 -13.40 -12.19 17.45
N GLY A 259 -13.35 -12.95 16.35
CA GLY A 259 -12.93 -12.49 15.05
C GLY A 259 -11.42 -12.30 14.91
N GLU A 260 -10.62 -13.05 15.66
CA GLU A 260 -9.16 -12.83 15.75
C GLU A 260 -8.38 -14.08 15.36
N VAL A 261 -7.22 -13.88 14.76
CA VAL A 261 -6.23 -14.94 14.46
C VAL A 261 -4.83 -14.37 14.37
N VAL A 262 -3.82 -15.20 14.62
CA VAL A 262 -2.42 -14.95 14.20
C VAL A 262 -2.02 -16.04 13.22
N ALA A 263 -1.55 -15.61 12.04
CA ALA A 263 -0.96 -16.47 11.03
C ALA A 263 0.57 -16.35 11.07
N HIS A 264 1.27 -17.49 10.99
CA HIS A 264 2.73 -17.52 11.02
C HIS A 264 3.28 -18.00 9.67
N HIS A 265 4.26 -17.24 9.14
CA HIS A 265 4.93 -17.56 7.89
C HIS A 265 6.45 -17.46 8.05
N THR A 266 7.16 -18.09 7.12
CA THR A 266 8.62 -18.00 7.03
C THR A 266 9.00 -17.47 5.67
N LEU A 267 9.84 -16.44 5.66
CA LEU A 267 10.45 -15.88 4.46
C LEU A 267 11.94 -16.27 4.41
N ASN A 268 12.40 -16.78 3.27
CA ASN A 268 13.81 -17.03 3.02
C ASN A 268 14.24 -16.36 1.71
N ILE A 269 15.10 -15.36 1.80
CA ILE A 269 15.64 -14.59 0.67
C ILE A 269 17.16 -14.72 0.57
N ALA A 270 17.78 -15.70 1.23
CA ALA A 270 19.24 -15.85 1.27
C ALA A 270 19.87 -15.90 -0.14
N ASP A 271 19.26 -16.67 -1.05
CA ASP A 271 19.68 -16.79 -2.43
C ASP A 271 19.39 -15.55 -3.32
N LYS A 272 18.62 -14.61 -2.81
CA LYS A 272 18.27 -13.34 -3.50
C LYS A 272 19.14 -12.17 -3.07
N MET A 273 19.89 -12.30 -1.99
CA MET A 273 20.73 -11.23 -1.44
C MET A 273 22.09 -11.12 -2.12
N GLU A 274 22.46 -12.12 -2.95
CA GLU A 274 23.78 -12.19 -3.57
C GLU A 274 23.89 -11.41 -4.88
N GLY A 275 25.07 -10.85 -5.13
CA GLY A 275 25.44 -10.15 -6.37
C GLY A 275 24.99 -8.69 -6.43
N ASP A 276 25.36 -8.02 -7.53
CA ASP A 276 25.13 -6.55 -7.73
C ASP A 276 23.65 -6.15 -7.83
N LYS A 277 22.76 -7.15 -8.00
CA LYS A 277 21.30 -6.97 -8.05
C LYS A 277 20.59 -7.69 -6.92
N GLY A 278 21.34 -8.04 -5.89
CA GLY A 278 20.82 -8.69 -4.69
C GLY A 278 19.79 -7.81 -3.98
N TRP A 279 18.80 -8.46 -3.38
CA TRP A 279 17.80 -7.74 -2.60
C TRP A 279 18.41 -7.23 -1.29
N ASN A 280 18.09 -5.99 -0.94
CA ASN A 280 18.55 -5.41 0.31
C ASN A 280 17.44 -5.51 1.37
N PRO A 281 17.57 -6.38 2.40
CA PRO A 281 16.53 -6.53 3.42
C PRO A 281 16.17 -5.24 4.15
N VAL A 282 17.09 -4.29 4.25
CA VAL A 282 16.85 -2.98 4.91
C VAL A 282 15.86 -2.13 4.11
N ASN A 283 15.85 -2.29 2.79
CA ASN A 283 14.90 -1.59 1.91
C ASN A 283 13.64 -2.41 1.66
N CYS A 284 13.55 -3.63 2.21
CA CYS A 284 12.37 -4.48 2.02
C CYS A 284 11.31 -4.23 3.07
N ARG A 285 10.04 -4.37 2.64
CA ARG A 285 8.87 -4.34 3.51
C ARG A 285 7.99 -5.56 3.26
N VAL A 286 7.36 -6.04 4.33
CA VAL A 286 6.29 -7.03 4.26
C VAL A 286 4.97 -6.29 4.21
N VAL A 287 4.19 -6.57 3.17
CA VAL A 287 2.83 -6.06 3.00
C VAL A 287 1.85 -7.18 3.29
N ALA A 288 0.97 -6.97 4.27
CA ALA A 288 -0.15 -7.85 4.57
C ALA A 288 -1.43 -7.25 4.00
N ILE A 289 -2.16 -8.04 3.21
CA ILE A 289 -3.38 -7.63 2.52
C ILE A 289 -4.48 -8.61 2.89
N LEU A 290 -5.57 -8.09 3.45
CA LEU A 290 -6.76 -8.86 3.76
C LEU A 290 -7.80 -8.65 2.67
N THR A 291 -8.29 -9.73 2.08
CA THR A 291 -9.27 -9.68 1.00
C THR A 291 -10.50 -10.51 1.31
N ASP A 292 -11.65 -10.09 0.81
CA ASP A 292 -12.88 -10.88 0.80
C ASP A 292 -12.77 -11.99 -0.27
N PRO A 293 -12.92 -13.27 0.08
CA PRO A 293 -12.75 -14.38 -0.86
C PRO A 293 -13.81 -14.43 -1.96
N ALA A 294 -15.00 -13.86 -1.73
CA ALA A 294 -16.10 -13.89 -2.69
C ALA A 294 -15.99 -12.76 -3.72
N THR A 295 -15.65 -11.54 -3.27
CA THR A 295 -15.56 -10.35 -4.12
C THR A 295 -14.16 -10.04 -4.59
N ARG A 296 -13.14 -10.58 -3.92
CA ARG A 296 -11.71 -10.29 -4.08
C ARG A 296 -11.30 -8.87 -3.68
N GLN A 297 -12.22 -8.05 -3.21
CA GLN A 297 -11.94 -6.70 -2.77
C GLN A 297 -11.03 -6.70 -1.54
N VAL A 298 -10.16 -5.71 -1.45
CA VAL A 298 -9.32 -5.50 -0.28
C VAL A 298 -10.18 -4.96 0.86
N ILE A 299 -10.12 -5.62 2.01
CA ILE A 299 -10.78 -5.22 3.25
C ILE A 299 -9.92 -4.20 3.97
N ASN A 300 -8.62 -4.46 4.08
CA ASN A 300 -7.60 -3.57 4.60
C ASN A 300 -6.20 -4.08 4.23
N CYS A 301 -5.19 -3.24 4.35
CA CYS A 301 -3.80 -3.64 4.24
C CYS A 301 -2.93 -2.93 5.28
N ASN A 302 -1.74 -3.47 5.51
CA ASN A 302 -0.72 -2.84 6.35
C ASN A 302 0.67 -3.29 5.88
N GLU A 303 1.70 -2.54 6.27
CA GLU A 303 3.09 -2.88 5.96
C GLU A 303 4.02 -2.65 7.14
N VAL A 304 5.14 -3.36 7.14
CA VAL A 304 6.22 -3.22 8.11
C VAL A 304 7.57 -3.43 7.44
N GLU A 305 8.61 -2.78 7.93
CA GLU A 305 9.99 -3.01 7.48
C GLU A 305 10.43 -4.45 7.78
N LEU A 306 11.15 -5.06 6.84
CA LEU A 306 11.64 -6.44 6.99
C LEU A 306 12.82 -6.51 7.97
N ALA A 307 13.70 -5.52 7.95
CA ALA A 307 14.86 -5.44 8.82
C ALA A 307 14.99 -4.05 9.43
N HIS A 308 15.25 -4.01 10.72
CA HIS A 308 15.55 -2.78 11.47
C HIS A 308 17.04 -2.74 11.81
#